data_de763bc56106ac5bc846c079ada9e395
#
_entry.id   de763bc56106ac5bc846c079ada9e395
#
_cell.length_a   1.000
_cell.length_b   1.000
_cell.length_c   1.000
_cell.angle_alpha   90.00
_cell.angle_beta   90.00
_cell.angle_gamma   90.00
#
_symmetry.space_group_name_H-M   'P 1'
#
loop_
_entity.id
_entity.type
_entity.pdbx_description
1 polymer ?
#
loop_
_entity_poly.entity_id
_entity_poly.type
_entity_poly.pdbx_seq_one_letter_code
_entity_poly.pdbx_strand_id
1 'polypeptide(L)'
;ICNAEDPMCIAGIFGGKGSGTYDTTKNVVLESAYFHPTWIRKSARRHGLSTDASYRFERGIDPNGTIYALKQAAILCKQLAGGKVSMEIKDVYPNPISDARVQLDFEYVDRLIGKKIGNDMIRSIVESLDMKIVSETETGLELDVPAYRVDVQRPCDVVEDILRIYGYN
;
A
#
# COMPACT_ATOMS: atom_id res chain seq x y z
N ILE A 1 1.35 -14.26 -14.25
CA ILE A 1 1.76 -13.46 -15.43
C ILE A 1 2.17 -14.40 -16.52
N CYS A 2 1.72 -14.14 -17.73
CA CYS A 2 1.96 -14.96 -18.92
C CYS A 2 2.46 -14.10 -20.07
N ASN A 3 3.21 -14.70 -20.97
CA ASN A 3 3.38 -14.18 -22.33
C ASN A 3 2.22 -14.67 -23.22
N ALA A 4 2.37 -14.61 -24.53
CA ALA A 4 1.32 -15.07 -25.48
C ALA A 4 1.14 -16.60 -25.49
N GLU A 5 2.09 -17.36 -24.98
CA GLU A 5 2.15 -18.84 -25.11
C GLU A 5 2.17 -19.53 -23.73
N ASP A 6 3.00 -19.05 -22.80
CA ASP A 6 3.31 -19.74 -21.55
C ASP A 6 3.19 -18.87 -20.30
N PRO A 7 2.94 -19.49 -19.11
CA PRO A 7 3.06 -18.82 -17.83
C PRO A 7 4.54 -18.50 -17.51
N MET A 8 4.78 -17.25 -17.13
CA MET A 8 6.15 -16.74 -16.85
C MET A 8 6.47 -16.70 -15.36
N CYS A 9 5.51 -16.39 -14.51
CA CYS A 9 5.70 -16.32 -13.06
C CYS A 9 4.36 -16.40 -12.30
N ILE A 10 4.46 -16.65 -10.99
CA ILE A 10 3.30 -16.51 -10.09
C ILE A 10 3.24 -15.07 -9.61
N ALA A 11 2.29 -14.31 -10.14
CA ALA A 11 2.13 -12.87 -9.91
C ALA A 11 2.23 -12.49 -8.42
N GLY A 12 3.15 -11.59 -8.10
CA GLY A 12 3.38 -11.09 -6.74
C GLY A 12 3.92 -12.12 -5.73
N ILE A 13 4.30 -13.32 -6.18
CA ILE A 13 4.76 -14.41 -5.31
C ILE A 13 6.14 -14.90 -5.71
N PHE A 14 6.31 -15.41 -6.93
CA PHE A 14 7.57 -16.05 -7.31
C PHE A 14 7.86 -15.94 -8.81
N GLY A 15 9.11 -15.60 -9.15
CA GLY A 15 9.60 -15.55 -10.53
C GLY A 15 9.66 -16.92 -11.19
N GLY A 16 9.53 -16.95 -12.51
CA GLY A 16 9.67 -18.19 -13.29
C GLY A 16 11.13 -18.47 -13.68
N LYS A 17 11.47 -19.73 -13.83
CA LYS A 17 12.82 -20.18 -14.19
C LYS A 17 13.28 -19.62 -15.55
N GLY A 18 12.38 -19.53 -16.52
CA GLY A 18 12.69 -19.06 -17.87
C GLY A 18 12.59 -17.54 -18.10
N SER A 19 12.07 -16.80 -17.12
CA SER A 19 11.81 -15.35 -17.22
C SER A 19 12.79 -14.49 -16.41
N GLY A 20 13.83 -15.09 -15.84
CA GLY A 20 14.87 -14.37 -15.09
C GLY A 20 15.82 -13.56 -15.98
N THR A 21 16.65 -12.74 -15.33
CA THR A 21 17.76 -12.03 -15.99
C THR A 21 19.04 -12.85 -15.92
N TYR A 22 19.85 -12.78 -16.98
CA TYR A 22 21.11 -13.48 -17.12
C TYR A 22 22.18 -12.49 -17.61
N ASP A 23 23.46 -12.87 -17.61
CA ASP A 23 24.58 -12.05 -18.06
C ASP A 23 24.42 -11.56 -19.51
N THR A 24 23.66 -12.32 -20.32
CA THR A 24 23.37 -11.97 -21.72
C THR A 24 22.14 -11.10 -21.91
N THR A 25 21.38 -10.79 -20.85
CA THR A 25 20.16 -10.00 -20.94
C THR A 25 20.48 -8.56 -21.37
N LYS A 26 19.85 -8.09 -22.44
CA LYS A 26 20.01 -6.74 -22.99
C LYS A 26 18.79 -5.84 -22.77
N ASN A 27 17.61 -6.44 -22.73
CA ASN A 27 16.36 -5.72 -22.56
C ASN A 27 15.59 -6.31 -21.39
N VAL A 28 14.97 -5.45 -20.59
CA VAL A 28 14.13 -5.84 -19.45
C VAL A 28 12.79 -5.11 -19.52
N VAL A 29 11.74 -5.75 -19.05
CA VAL A 29 10.45 -5.13 -18.80
C VAL A 29 10.30 -4.97 -17.28
N LEU A 30 10.04 -3.75 -16.84
CA LEU A 30 9.75 -3.47 -15.44
C LEU A 30 8.24 -3.55 -15.21
N GLU A 31 7.84 -4.34 -14.23
CA GLU A 31 6.48 -4.39 -13.71
C GLU A 31 6.45 -3.75 -12.32
N SER A 32 5.48 -2.87 -12.10
CA SER A 32 5.12 -2.38 -10.78
C SER A 32 3.61 -2.49 -10.64
N ALA A 33 3.14 -3.34 -9.76
CA ALA A 33 1.74 -3.74 -9.69
C ALA A 33 1.19 -3.71 -8.27
N TYR A 34 -0.13 -3.55 -8.16
CA TYR A 34 -0.89 -3.86 -6.97
C TYR A 34 -1.58 -5.23 -7.16
N PHE A 35 -1.43 -6.11 -6.18
CA PHE A 35 -2.11 -7.39 -6.15
C PHE A 35 -3.01 -7.49 -4.93
N HIS A 36 -4.20 -8.03 -5.09
CA HIS A 36 -5.15 -8.17 -4.00
C HIS A 36 -4.61 -9.08 -2.88
N PRO A 37 -4.45 -8.58 -1.63
CA PRO A 37 -3.74 -9.25 -0.55
C PRO A 37 -4.24 -10.67 -0.25
N THR A 38 -5.56 -10.86 -0.25
CA THR A 38 -6.17 -12.17 0.04
C THR A 38 -5.80 -13.23 -0.99
N TRP A 39 -5.73 -12.86 -2.28
CA TRP A 39 -5.36 -13.80 -3.33
C TRP A 39 -3.88 -14.17 -3.28
N ILE A 40 -3.01 -13.21 -2.99
CA ILE A 40 -1.59 -13.48 -2.76
C ILE A 40 -1.40 -14.45 -1.60
N ARG A 41 -2.04 -14.19 -0.45
CA ARG A 41 -1.96 -15.06 0.72
C ARG A 41 -2.45 -16.49 0.44
N LYS A 42 -3.60 -16.63 -0.23
CA LYS A 42 -4.16 -17.94 -0.60
C LYS A 42 -3.24 -18.70 -1.56
N SER A 43 -2.72 -18.02 -2.57
CA SER A 43 -1.85 -18.63 -3.58
C SER A 43 -0.49 -19.00 -2.99
N ALA A 44 0.14 -18.13 -2.21
CA ALA A 44 1.39 -18.41 -1.53
C ALA A 44 1.29 -19.66 -0.63
N ARG A 45 0.23 -19.74 0.19
CA ARG A 45 -0.04 -20.91 1.04
C ARG A 45 -0.29 -22.17 0.24
N ARG A 46 -1.08 -22.09 -0.85
CA ARG A 46 -1.38 -23.25 -1.72
C ARG A 46 -0.13 -23.86 -2.31
N HIS A 47 0.85 -23.05 -2.67
CA HIS A 47 2.10 -23.48 -3.30
C HIS A 47 3.25 -23.68 -2.30
N GLY A 48 3.03 -23.41 -1.02
CA GLY A 48 4.08 -23.49 0.01
C GLY A 48 5.23 -22.50 -0.21
N LEU A 49 4.94 -21.36 -0.85
CA LEU A 49 5.94 -20.33 -1.20
C LEU A 49 5.84 -19.15 -0.23
N SER A 50 7.00 -18.71 0.27
CA SER A 50 7.14 -17.49 1.06
C SER A 50 8.33 -16.70 0.53
N THR A 51 8.06 -15.52 0.01
CA THR A 51 9.06 -14.59 -0.56
C THR A 51 8.85 -13.19 0.00
N ASP A 52 9.85 -12.34 -0.15
CA ASP A 52 9.73 -10.92 0.21
C ASP A 52 8.58 -10.23 -0.53
N ALA A 53 8.34 -10.59 -1.78
CA ALA A 53 7.23 -10.08 -2.57
C ALA A 53 5.89 -10.52 -1.98
N SER A 54 5.69 -11.84 -1.79
CA SER A 54 4.44 -12.35 -1.22
C SER A 54 4.17 -11.82 0.18
N TYR A 55 5.21 -11.68 1.00
CA TYR A 55 5.11 -11.10 2.35
C TYR A 55 4.58 -9.66 2.34
N ARG A 56 5.04 -8.82 1.39
CA ARG A 56 4.59 -7.44 1.27
C ARG A 56 3.19 -7.35 0.68
N PHE A 57 2.95 -8.02 -0.43
CA PHE A 57 1.66 -7.98 -1.12
C PHE A 57 0.52 -8.57 -0.30
N GLU A 58 0.76 -9.64 0.46
CA GLU A 58 -0.30 -10.26 1.29
C GLU A 58 -0.76 -9.39 2.46
N ARG A 59 0.02 -8.38 2.84
CA ARG A 59 -0.31 -7.40 3.87
C ARG A 59 -0.95 -6.12 3.32
N GLY A 60 -0.93 -5.97 2.02
CA GLY A 60 -1.34 -4.77 1.32
C GLY A 60 -0.19 -3.79 1.12
N ILE A 61 -0.20 -3.16 -0.03
CA ILE A 61 0.73 -2.09 -0.41
C ILE A 61 -0.08 -0.89 -0.88
N ASP A 62 0.59 0.24 -1.07
CA ASP A 62 -0.03 1.43 -1.64
C ASP A 62 -0.42 1.21 -3.11
N PRO A 63 -1.73 1.18 -3.45
CA PRO A 63 -2.17 1.03 -4.82
C PRO A 63 -1.79 2.22 -5.71
N ASN A 64 -1.62 3.41 -5.12
CA ASN A 64 -1.30 4.65 -5.81
C ASN A 64 0.20 4.87 -5.98
N GLY A 65 1.03 4.08 -5.27
CA GLY A 65 2.50 4.16 -5.32
C GLY A 65 3.14 3.45 -6.51
N THR A 66 2.40 2.66 -7.29
CA THR A 66 2.94 1.79 -8.34
C THR A 66 3.71 2.54 -9.43
N ILE A 67 3.17 3.65 -9.92
CA ILE A 67 3.82 4.47 -10.97
C ILE A 67 5.07 5.16 -10.44
N TYR A 68 5.04 5.65 -9.19
CA TYR A 68 6.20 6.23 -8.55
C TYR A 68 7.33 5.20 -8.43
N ALA A 69 7.03 4.01 -7.92
CA ALA A 69 7.98 2.92 -7.76
C ALA A 69 8.58 2.48 -9.11
N LEU A 70 7.73 2.38 -10.16
CA LEU A 70 8.18 2.05 -11.51
C LEU A 70 9.19 3.08 -12.06
N LYS A 71 8.90 4.38 -11.89
CA LYS A 71 9.80 5.45 -12.31
C LYS A 71 11.12 5.40 -11.54
N GLN A 72 11.09 5.17 -10.24
CA GLN A 72 12.31 5.04 -9.43
C GLN A 72 13.15 3.83 -9.88
N ALA A 73 12.52 2.67 -10.13
CA ALA A 73 13.21 1.50 -10.65
C ALA A 73 13.88 1.76 -12.00
N ALA A 74 13.17 2.45 -12.92
CA ALA A 74 13.72 2.81 -14.23
C ALA A 74 14.91 3.77 -14.12
N ILE A 75 14.86 4.76 -13.22
CA ILE A 75 15.96 5.68 -12.94
C ILE A 75 17.17 4.91 -12.40
N LEU A 76 16.98 4.01 -11.45
CA LEU A 76 18.05 3.19 -10.89
C LEU A 76 18.68 2.27 -11.96
N CYS A 77 17.86 1.62 -12.79
CA CYS A 77 18.38 0.83 -13.92
C CYS A 77 19.24 1.67 -14.86
N LYS A 78 18.79 2.90 -15.18
CA LYS A 78 19.56 3.81 -16.02
C LYS A 78 20.88 4.23 -15.37
N GLN A 79 20.87 4.54 -14.09
CA GLN A 79 22.06 4.99 -13.35
C GLN A 79 23.09 3.87 -13.18
N LEU A 80 22.65 2.66 -12.86
CA LEU A 80 23.52 1.55 -12.49
C LEU A 80 23.95 0.72 -13.71
N ALA A 81 23.07 0.54 -14.69
CA ALA A 81 23.31 -0.29 -15.87
C ALA A 81 23.48 0.49 -17.19
N GLY A 82 23.35 1.81 -17.18
CA GLY A 82 23.54 2.65 -18.36
C GLY A 82 22.47 2.49 -19.44
N GLY A 83 21.32 1.90 -19.13
CA GLY A 83 20.25 1.62 -20.08
C GLY A 83 19.50 2.87 -20.55
N LYS A 84 18.61 2.67 -21.51
CA LYS A 84 17.67 3.68 -22.02
C LYS A 84 16.24 3.18 -21.86
N VAL A 85 15.33 4.07 -21.46
CA VAL A 85 13.90 3.81 -21.51
C VAL A 85 13.48 3.85 -22.99
N SER A 86 12.87 2.75 -23.48
CA SER A 86 12.56 2.55 -24.90
C SER A 86 11.09 2.80 -25.24
N MET A 87 10.22 2.94 -24.26
CA MET A 87 8.78 3.14 -24.45
C MET A 87 8.16 3.94 -23.30
N GLU A 88 6.99 4.49 -23.54
CA GLU A 88 6.20 5.13 -22.50
C GLU A 88 5.65 4.12 -21.47
N ILE A 89 5.33 4.62 -20.28
CA ILE A 89 4.70 3.81 -19.25
C ILE A 89 3.28 3.44 -19.70
N LYS A 90 2.98 2.15 -19.65
CA LYS A 90 1.62 1.64 -19.82
C LYS A 90 1.02 1.41 -18.44
N ASP A 91 0.09 2.28 -18.07
CA ASP A 91 -0.68 2.14 -16.81
C ASP A 91 -2.07 1.57 -17.10
N VAL A 92 -2.47 0.56 -16.33
CA VAL A 92 -3.80 -0.06 -16.43
C VAL A 92 -4.37 -0.19 -15.02
N TYR A 93 -5.28 0.71 -14.67
CA TYR A 93 -5.91 0.77 -13.35
C TYR A 93 -7.44 0.85 -13.50
N PRO A 94 -8.12 -0.26 -13.89
CA PRO A 94 -9.53 -0.24 -14.25
C PRO A 94 -10.49 0.01 -13.08
N ASN A 95 -10.07 -0.35 -11.87
CA ASN A 95 -10.88 -0.20 -10.66
C ASN A 95 -10.07 0.54 -9.57
N PRO A 96 -10.04 1.87 -9.59
CA PRO A 96 -9.30 2.65 -8.60
C PRO A 96 -9.77 2.37 -7.17
N ILE A 97 -8.81 2.22 -6.28
CA ILE A 97 -9.05 2.02 -4.84
C ILE A 97 -9.09 3.40 -4.19
N SER A 98 -10.23 3.72 -3.59
CA SER A 98 -10.43 4.99 -2.88
C SER A 98 -9.91 4.91 -1.45
N ASP A 99 -9.64 6.07 -0.87
CA ASP A 99 -9.39 6.23 0.55
C ASP A 99 -10.61 5.77 1.36
N ALA A 100 -10.37 5.26 2.57
CA ALA A 100 -11.44 4.83 3.45
C ALA A 100 -12.05 6.03 4.17
N ARG A 101 -13.39 6.16 4.12
CA ARG A 101 -14.11 7.21 4.85
C ARG A 101 -14.42 6.74 6.26
N VAL A 102 -13.89 7.43 7.28
CA VAL A 102 -14.09 7.11 8.69
C VAL A 102 -14.68 8.30 9.44
N GLN A 103 -15.80 8.05 10.15
CA GLN A 103 -16.39 9.02 11.08
C GLN A 103 -15.80 8.79 12.47
N LEU A 104 -15.13 9.80 13.02
CA LEU A 104 -14.48 9.76 14.32
C LEU A 104 -15.16 10.72 15.28
N ASP A 105 -15.84 10.21 16.29
CA ASP A 105 -16.46 10.99 17.36
C ASP A 105 -15.46 11.22 18.50
N PHE A 106 -15.35 12.46 19.00
CA PHE A 106 -14.39 12.83 20.06
C PHE A 106 -14.69 12.14 21.39
N GLU A 107 -15.97 12.02 21.74
CA GLU A 107 -16.37 11.32 22.98
C GLU A 107 -16.04 9.83 22.89
N TYR A 108 -16.19 9.23 21.71
CA TYR A 108 -15.79 7.85 21.46
C TYR A 108 -14.28 7.67 21.66
N VAL A 109 -13.45 8.59 21.17
CA VAL A 109 -11.99 8.58 21.37
C VAL A 109 -11.67 8.61 22.86
N ASP A 110 -12.18 9.60 23.59
CA ASP A 110 -11.93 9.78 25.02
C ASP A 110 -12.39 8.57 25.84
N ARG A 111 -13.55 8.01 25.50
CA ARG A 111 -14.10 6.84 26.17
C ARG A 111 -13.26 5.58 25.94
N LEU A 112 -12.78 5.38 24.71
CA LEU A 112 -12.01 4.19 24.37
C LEU A 112 -10.60 4.24 24.97
N ILE A 113 -9.99 5.42 25.02
CA ILE A 113 -8.68 5.67 25.63
C ILE A 113 -8.79 5.72 27.17
N GLY A 114 -9.94 6.11 27.71
CA GLY A 114 -10.17 6.28 29.15
C GLY A 114 -9.63 7.62 29.70
N LYS A 115 -9.25 8.55 28.83
CA LYS A 115 -8.69 9.85 29.19
C LYS A 115 -9.08 10.89 28.15
N LYS A 116 -9.35 12.13 28.57
CA LYS A 116 -9.53 13.26 27.67
C LYS A 116 -8.20 13.72 27.07
N ILE A 117 -8.09 13.64 25.74
CA ILE A 117 -6.88 14.05 25.02
C ILE A 117 -6.98 15.51 24.56
N GLY A 118 -8.17 15.98 24.22
CA GLY A 118 -8.39 17.29 23.61
C GLY A 118 -8.42 17.24 22.08
N ASN A 119 -9.40 17.96 21.52
CA ASN A 119 -9.70 17.89 20.09
C ASN A 119 -8.55 18.35 19.20
N ASP A 120 -7.81 19.39 19.61
CA ASP A 120 -6.65 19.90 18.86
C ASP A 120 -5.51 18.86 18.76
N MET A 121 -5.29 18.10 19.83
CA MET A 121 -4.30 17.02 19.82
C MET A 121 -4.74 15.89 18.89
N ILE A 122 -6.01 15.52 18.92
CA ILE A 122 -6.57 14.50 18.01
C ILE A 122 -6.38 14.93 16.56
N ARG A 123 -6.71 16.18 16.19
CA ARG A 123 -6.50 16.73 14.85
C ARG A 123 -5.03 16.63 14.43
N SER A 124 -4.13 17.15 15.25
CA SER A 124 -2.70 17.15 14.95
C SER A 124 -2.16 15.73 14.72
N ILE A 125 -2.64 14.76 15.50
CA ILE A 125 -2.21 13.36 15.35
C ILE A 125 -2.73 12.77 14.05
N VAL A 126 -4.03 12.88 13.74
CA VAL A 126 -4.59 12.30 12.51
C VAL A 126 -3.97 12.91 11.26
N GLU A 127 -3.71 14.21 11.25
CA GLU A 127 -3.00 14.90 10.16
C GLU A 127 -1.54 14.40 10.03
N SER A 128 -0.85 14.18 11.15
CA SER A 128 0.53 13.64 11.14
C SER A 128 0.62 12.21 10.60
N LEU A 129 -0.51 11.50 10.57
CA LEU A 129 -0.66 10.15 10.02
C LEU A 129 -1.20 10.14 8.58
N ASP A 130 -1.11 11.28 7.89
CA ASP A 130 -1.61 11.49 6.52
C ASP A 130 -3.12 11.28 6.36
N MET A 131 -3.91 11.27 7.44
CA MET A 131 -5.36 11.22 7.37
C MET A 131 -5.89 12.62 7.07
N LYS A 132 -6.65 12.76 6.00
CA LYS A 132 -7.21 14.05 5.62
C LYS A 132 -8.52 14.31 6.35
N ILE A 133 -8.62 15.43 7.06
CA ILE A 133 -9.89 15.91 7.63
C ILE A 133 -10.74 16.47 6.48
N VAL A 134 -11.85 15.80 6.18
CA VAL A 134 -12.79 16.19 5.11
C VAL A 134 -13.82 17.16 5.62
N SER A 135 -14.35 16.88 6.80
CA SER A 135 -15.26 17.76 7.51
C SER A 135 -15.09 17.63 9.02
N GLU A 136 -15.45 18.68 9.72
CA GLU A 136 -15.40 18.76 11.17
C GLU A 136 -16.71 19.29 11.72
N THR A 137 -17.13 18.72 12.86
CA THR A 137 -18.27 19.16 13.64
C THR A 137 -17.85 19.41 15.09
N GLU A 138 -18.74 19.95 15.92
CA GLU A 138 -18.46 20.09 17.35
C GLU A 138 -18.19 18.75 18.05
N THR A 139 -18.71 17.65 17.50
CA THR A 139 -18.64 16.31 18.12
C THR A 139 -17.60 15.39 17.50
N GLY A 140 -17.05 15.71 16.32
CA GLY A 140 -16.11 14.79 15.69
C GLY A 140 -15.61 15.22 14.32
N LEU A 141 -14.87 14.31 13.70
CA LEU A 141 -14.19 14.47 12.41
C LEU A 141 -14.69 13.42 11.41
N GLU A 142 -14.80 13.82 10.16
CA GLU A 142 -14.86 12.90 9.02
C GLU A 142 -13.50 12.84 8.36
N LEU A 143 -12.92 11.65 8.28
CA LEU A 143 -11.56 11.43 7.80
C LEU A 143 -11.56 10.66 6.48
N ASP A 144 -10.69 11.07 5.55
CA ASP A 144 -10.21 10.21 4.48
C ASP A 144 -8.89 9.58 4.93
N VAL A 145 -8.92 8.26 5.09
CA VAL A 145 -7.76 7.46 5.46
C VAL A 145 -7.12 6.93 4.19
N PRO A 146 -5.83 7.23 3.92
CA PRO A 146 -5.18 6.84 2.69
C PRO A 146 -5.26 5.34 2.41
N ALA A 147 -5.46 4.95 1.15
CA ALA A 147 -5.65 3.57 0.73
C ALA A 147 -4.48 2.63 1.09
N TYR A 148 -3.27 3.18 1.32
CA TYR A 148 -2.13 2.39 1.79
C TYR A 148 -2.24 1.96 3.26
N ARG A 149 -3.12 2.62 4.05
CA ARG A 149 -3.41 2.26 5.44
C ARG A 149 -4.49 1.17 5.48
N VAL A 150 -4.14 -0.01 5.00
CA VAL A 150 -5.08 -1.13 4.81
C VAL A 150 -5.70 -1.66 6.11
N ASP A 151 -5.08 -1.40 7.22
CA ASP A 151 -5.47 -1.78 8.58
C ASP A 151 -6.41 -0.79 9.26
N VAL A 152 -6.52 0.45 8.75
CA VAL A 152 -7.30 1.53 9.35
C VAL A 152 -8.60 1.74 8.56
N GLN A 153 -9.65 1.01 8.96
CA GLN A 153 -10.94 1.01 8.26
C GLN A 153 -12.11 1.45 9.15
N ARG A 154 -11.91 1.48 10.46
CA ARG A 154 -12.96 1.73 11.46
C ARG A 154 -12.49 2.80 12.46
N PRO A 155 -13.42 3.44 13.17
CA PRO A 155 -13.07 4.43 14.19
C PRO A 155 -12.11 3.90 15.27
N CYS A 156 -12.26 2.63 15.68
CA CYS A 156 -11.36 2.03 16.68
C CYS A 156 -9.92 1.88 16.19
N ASP A 157 -9.74 1.66 14.89
CA ASP A 157 -8.41 1.53 14.29
C ASP A 157 -7.70 2.92 14.29
N VAL A 158 -8.46 4.00 14.02
CA VAL A 158 -7.96 5.37 14.14
C VAL A 158 -7.59 5.69 15.58
N VAL A 159 -8.42 5.28 16.56
CA VAL A 159 -8.13 5.49 17.99
C VAL A 159 -6.86 4.74 18.42
N GLU A 160 -6.65 3.53 17.92
CA GLU A 160 -5.40 2.78 18.16
C GLU A 160 -4.18 3.58 17.69
N ASP A 161 -4.24 4.14 16.50
CA ASP A 161 -3.14 4.94 15.96
C ASP A 161 -2.94 6.25 16.74
N ILE A 162 -4.02 6.93 17.11
CA ILE A 162 -3.94 8.11 17.99
C ILE A 162 -3.21 7.75 19.28
N LEU A 163 -3.55 6.62 19.88
CA LEU A 163 -2.95 6.19 21.13
C LEU A 163 -1.47 5.81 20.99
N ARG A 164 -1.08 5.25 19.84
CA ARG A 164 0.34 4.96 19.53
C ARG A 164 1.20 6.23 19.48
N ILE A 165 0.67 7.33 18.96
CA ILE A 165 1.37 8.62 18.88
C ILE A 165 1.30 9.37 20.21
N TYR A 166 0.12 9.41 20.85
CA TYR A 166 -0.08 10.07 22.14
C TYR A 166 0.72 9.41 23.27
N GLY A 167 0.85 8.09 23.24
CA GLY A 167 1.51 7.26 24.25
C GLY A 167 0.53 6.51 25.15
N TYR A 168 0.98 5.38 25.63
CA TYR A 168 0.20 4.47 26.48
C TYR A 168 0.35 4.75 27.99
N ASN A 169 1.12 5.75 28.37
CA ASN A 169 1.47 6.07 29.78
C ASN A 169 0.77 7.32 30.30
#